data_b02c3f9cd9e07114c2b2ea44f8f31a8d
#
_entry.id   b02c3f9cd9e07114c2b2ea44f8f31a8d
#
_cell.length_a   1.000
_cell.length_b   1.000
_cell.length_c   1.000
_cell.angle_alpha   90.00
_cell.angle_beta   90.00
_cell.angle_gamma   90.00
#
_symmetry.space_group_name_H-M   'P 1'
#
loop_
_entity.id
_entity.type
_entity.pdbx_description
1 polymer ?
#
loop_
_entity_poly.entity_id
_entity_poly.type
_entity_poly.pdbx_seq_one_letter_code
_entity_poly.pdbx_strand_id
1 'polypeptide(L)'
;MTASLSIIGGYLGAGKTTLINALLRGALPGRTAVVVNDFGAVNIDADLIASADGDTISLTNGCICCQISTEMVDTLTALAARGDLEHIVCEVSGVGDPGRMARWRSFPGLTAGPLVVCVDGTSARRLLHDEYVGDVVRAQVAAAEVLLATKVDLATEAEVADAVAACLETAPSTPIHLGDAADPSTTLREIFAAEVPDIAPAPQAPGGPAAAADHAGLHSSTTVEYREPVDPERLAAHLAVLSGDLVRAKGTVLAADGIRYAVQLAGGRVEVRPHAAREAAGTTSAIVLIAAGPDAAAVAERAAAQLAALTREPARLAP
;
A
#
# COMPACT_ATOMS: atom_id res chain seq x y z
N MET A 1 -13.92 -25.61 4.04
CA MET A 1 -12.65 -25.22 4.70
C MET A 1 -12.86 -23.83 5.27
N THR A 2 -12.23 -23.49 6.40
CA THR A 2 -12.32 -22.13 6.97
C THR A 2 -11.19 -21.30 6.39
N ALA A 3 -11.51 -20.15 5.79
CA ALA A 3 -10.49 -19.27 5.22
C ALA A 3 -9.65 -18.60 6.31
N SER A 4 -8.36 -18.36 6.04
CA SER A 4 -7.48 -17.60 6.92
C SER A 4 -7.55 -16.11 6.58
N LEU A 5 -7.66 -15.24 7.61
CA LEU A 5 -7.64 -13.79 7.45
C LEU A 5 -6.27 -13.24 7.85
N SER A 6 -5.55 -12.72 6.88
CA SER A 6 -4.23 -12.11 7.04
C SER A 6 -4.28 -10.61 6.87
N ILE A 7 -3.36 -9.90 7.52
CA ILE A 7 -3.21 -8.45 7.40
C ILE A 7 -1.88 -8.13 6.74
N ILE A 8 -1.91 -7.26 5.74
CA ILE A 8 -0.70 -6.71 5.10
C ILE A 8 -0.59 -5.23 5.41
N GLY A 9 0.45 -4.87 6.14
CA GLY A 9 0.85 -3.50 6.45
C GLY A 9 2.15 -3.10 5.76
N GLY A 10 2.61 -1.92 6.07
CA GLY A 10 3.87 -1.34 5.57
C GLY A 10 3.67 0.07 5.06
N TYR A 11 4.69 0.90 5.21
CA TYR A 11 4.64 2.31 4.86
C TYR A 11 4.42 2.52 3.35
N LEU A 12 4.16 3.77 2.97
CA LEU A 12 3.94 4.15 1.57
C LEU A 12 5.12 3.73 0.70
N GLY A 13 4.82 2.98 -0.37
CA GLY A 13 5.84 2.48 -1.29
C GLY A 13 6.60 1.22 -0.84
N ALA A 14 6.27 0.63 0.29
CA ALA A 14 6.91 -0.59 0.81
C ALA A 14 6.61 -1.88 0.02
N GLY A 15 5.95 -1.82 -1.13
CA GLY A 15 5.73 -3.00 -1.99
C GLY A 15 4.47 -3.80 -1.69
N LYS A 16 3.54 -3.33 -0.84
CA LYS A 16 2.29 -4.04 -0.51
C LYS A 16 1.48 -4.46 -1.74
N THR A 17 1.25 -3.54 -2.66
CA THR A 17 0.49 -3.82 -3.90
C THR A 17 1.18 -4.87 -4.77
N THR A 18 2.51 -4.90 -4.79
CA THR A 18 3.29 -5.94 -5.50
C THR A 18 3.09 -7.31 -4.87
N LEU A 19 3.14 -7.37 -3.53
CA LEU A 19 2.86 -8.58 -2.75
C LEU A 19 1.44 -9.08 -3.02
N ILE A 20 0.44 -8.21 -2.94
CA ILE A 20 -0.96 -8.55 -3.19
C ILE A 20 -1.15 -9.09 -4.61
N ASN A 21 -0.53 -8.48 -5.61
CA ASN A 21 -0.58 -8.97 -6.98
C ASN A 21 0.06 -10.35 -7.13
N ALA A 22 1.11 -10.67 -6.38
CA ALA A 22 1.69 -12.01 -6.36
C ALA A 22 0.71 -13.03 -5.76
N LEU A 23 0.05 -12.69 -4.66
CA LEU A 23 -0.96 -13.55 -4.02
C LEU A 23 -2.15 -13.83 -4.95
N LEU A 24 -2.67 -12.81 -5.63
CA LEU A 24 -3.78 -12.96 -6.59
C LEU A 24 -3.40 -13.76 -7.83
N ARG A 25 -2.11 -13.78 -8.20
CA ARG A 25 -1.60 -14.63 -9.30
C ARG A 25 -1.34 -16.08 -8.89
N GLY A 26 -1.68 -16.46 -7.67
CA GLY A 26 -1.54 -17.83 -7.19
C GLY A 26 -0.18 -18.16 -6.56
N ALA A 27 0.49 -17.18 -5.96
CA ALA A 27 1.72 -17.45 -5.18
C ALA A 27 1.46 -18.40 -3.99
N LEU A 28 0.23 -18.43 -3.47
CA LEU A 28 -0.21 -19.42 -2.49
C LEU A 28 -1.11 -20.47 -3.16
N PRO A 29 -1.15 -21.70 -2.62
CA PRO A 29 -2.17 -22.67 -3.00
C PRO A 29 -3.54 -22.16 -2.56
N GLY A 30 -4.59 -22.52 -3.33
CA GLY A 30 -5.95 -22.15 -3.04
C GLY A 30 -6.35 -20.76 -3.52
N ARG A 31 -7.60 -20.40 -3.28
CA ARG A 31 -8.18 -19.16 -3.76
C ARG A 31 -8.03 -18.04 -2.73
N THR A 32 -7.51 -16.89 -3.17
CA THR A 32 -7.27 -15.72 -2.34
C THR A 32 -8.24 -14.61 -2.70
N ALA A 33 -8.94 -14.05 -1.70
CA ALA A 33 -9.65 -12.79 -1.82
C ALA A 33 -8.86 -11.66 -1.15
N VAL A 34 -8.92 -10.46 -1.71
CA VAL A 34 -8.23 -9.29 -1.19
C VAL A 34 -9.22 -8.17 -0.88
N VAL A 35 -9.09 -7.61 0.31
CA VAL A 35 -9.82 -6.42 0.76
C VAL A 35 -8.82 -5.27 0.80
N VAL A 36 -9.01 -4.29 -0.07
CA VAL A 36 -8.11 -3.14 -0.22
C VAL A 36 -8.68 -1.94 0.51
N ASN A 37 -7.83 -1.28 1.29
CA ASN A 37 -8.15 -0.01 1.92
C ASN A 37 -7.14 1.05 1.46
N ASP A 38 -7.58 1.98 0.62
CA ASP A 38 -6.73 3.04 0.09
C ASP A 38 -6.94 4.39 0.80
N PHE A 39 -5.86 5.20 0.83
CA PHE A 39 -5.86 6.55 1.40
C PHE A 39 -6.13 7.56 0.29
N GLY A 40 -7.37 8.09 0.24
CA GLY A 40 -7.75 9.12 -0.74
C GLY A 40 -9.16 8.92 -1.34
N ALA A 41 -9.64 9.96 -2.04
CA ALA A 41 -10.95 9.95 -2.69
C ALA A 41 -11.00 9.09 -3.98
N VAL A 42 -9.85 8.68 -4.50
CA VAL A 42 -9.71 7.85 -5.71
C VAL A 42 -8.96 6.58 -5.32
N ASN A 43 -9.59 5.44 -5.55
CA ASN A 43 -9.08 4.11 -5.13
C ASN A 43 -8.05 3.55 -6.14
N ILE A 44 -6.90 4.21 -6.24
CA ILE A 44 -5.86 3.91 -7.24
C ILE A 44 -5.18 2.56 -6.95
N ASP A 45 -5.06 2.17 -5.68
CA ASP A 45 -4.46 0.88 -5.35
C ASP A 45 -5.33 -0.28 -5.85
N ALA A 46 -6.66 -0.16 -5.77
CA ALA A 46 -7.57 -1.16 -6.33
C ALA A 46 -7.49 -1.26 -7.86
N ASP A 47 -7.34 -0.13 -8.56
CA ASP A 47 -7.19 -0.12 -10.03
C ASP A 47 -5.88 -0.74 -10.50
N LEU A 48 -4.85 -0.76 -9.66
CA LEU A 48 -3.53 -1.35 -9.95
C LEU A 48 -3.40 -2.81 -9.50
N ILE A 49 -4.41 -3.33 -8.80
CA ILE A 49 -4.47 -4.74 -8.43
C ILE A 49 -5.09 -5.51 -9.60
N ALA A 50 -4.34 -6.48 -10.12
CA ALA A 50 -4.83 -7.36 -11.16
C ALA A 50 -5.99 -8.20 -10.61
N SER A 51 -7.23 -7.89 -10.98
CA SER A 51 -8.37 -8.74 -10.64
C SER A 51 -8.33 -9.99 -11.51
N ALA A 52 -7.98 -11.12 -10.91
CA ALA A 52 -8.33 -12.41 -11.49
C ALA A 52 -9.71 -12.79 -10.92
N ASP A 53 -10.70 -12.83 -11.77
CA ASP A 53 -12.04 -13.40 -11.50
C ASP A 53 -12.85 -12.83 -10.31
N GLY A 54 -12.77 -11.54 -10.03
CA GLY A 54 -13.72 -10.89 -9.10
C GLY A 54 -13.43 -11.11 -7.59
N ASP A 55 -12.23 -11.54 -7.23
CA ASP A 55 -11.83 -11.76 -5.84
C ASP A 55 -11.18 -10.54 -5.16
N THR A 56 -11.24 -9.38 -5.80
CA THR A 56 -10.78 -8.12 -5.20
C THR A 56 -11.98 -7.27 -4.77
N ILE A 57 -12.06 -6.93 -3.50
CA ILE A 57 -13.09 -6.06 -2.92
C ILE A 57 -12.42 -4.79 -2.46
N SER A 58 -12.89 -3.66 -2.98
CA SER A 58 -12.42 -2.35 -2.59
C SER A 58 -13.40 -1.71 -1.60
N LEU A 59 -12.91 -1.28 -0.45
CA LEU A 59 -13.70 -0.51 0.51
C LEU A 59 -13.50 0.98 0.23
N THR A 60 -14.58 1.68 -0.10
CA THR A 60 -14.55 3.04 -0.64
C THR A 60 -14.76 4.16 0.39
N ASN A 61 -15.15 3.85 1.63
CA ASN A 61 -15.60 4.83 2.61
C ASN A 61 -14.62 5.12 3.76
N GLY A 62 -13.38 5.50 3.44
CA GLY A 62 -12.46 6.07 4.42
C GLY A 62 -11.54 5.06 5.11
N CYS A 63 -10.59 5.59 5.85
CA CYS A 63 -9.56 4.82 6.55
C CYS A 63 -10.18 3.81 7.53
N ILE A 64 -10.08 2.52 7.25
CA ILE A 64 -10.47 1.42 8.15
C ILE A 64 -9.74 1.52 9.51
N CYS A 65 -8.58 2.18 9.54
CA CYS A 65 -7.78 2.33 10.76
C CYS A 65 -8.49 3.11 11.88
N CYS A 66 -9.52 3.92 11.55
CA CYS A 66 -10.19 4.82 12.51
C CYS A 66 -11.65 4.48 12.82
N GLN A 67 -12.32 3.69 11.97
CA GLN A 67 -13.73 3.34 12.19
C GLN A 67 -13.94 1.84 11.96
N ILE A 68 -14.54 1.18 12.94
CA ILE A 68 -15.17 -0.12 12.77
C ILE A 68 -16.40 0.16 11.91
N SER A 69 -16.25 0.08 10.60
CA SER A 69 -17.37 0.34 9.69
C SER A 69 -18.25 -0.90 9.60
N THR A 70 -19.54 -0.69 9.56
CA THR A 70 -20.52 -1.74 9.23
C THR A 70 -20.12 -2.45 7.95
N GLU A 71 -19.56 -1.73 6.98
CA GLU A 71 -19.06 -2.22 5.71
C GLU A 71 -17.96 -3.31 5.85
N MET A 72 -17.04 -3.17 6.82
CA MET A 72 -16.03 -4.20 7.07
C MET A 72 -16.67 -5.48 7.66
N VAL A 73 -17.60 -5.33 8.61
CA VAL A 73 -18.32 -6.46 9.19
C VAL A 73 -19.10 -7.20 8.11
N ASP A 74 -19.83 -6.47 7.27
CA ASP A 74 -20.64 -7.04 6.19
C ASP A 74 -19.73 -7.74 5.17
N THR A 75 -18.61 -7.13 4.80
CA THR A 75 -17.63 -7.71 3.90
C THR A 75 -17.02 -8.99 4.45
N LEU A 76 -16.53 -8.97 5.69
CA LEU A 76 -15.95 -10.17 6.31
C LEU A 76 -17.00 -11.26 6.52
N THR A 77 -18.25 -10.91 6.83
CA THR A 77 -19.36 -11.86 6.93
C THR A 77 -19.63 -12.54 5.59
N ALA A 78 -19.67 -11.75 4.50
CA ALA A 78 -19.88 -12.28 3.16
C ALA A 78 -18.72 -13.19 2.72
N LEU A 79 -17.48 -12.79 3.01
CA LEU A 79 -16.28 -13.58 2.68
C LEU A 79 -16.20 -14.86 3.53
N ALA A 80 -16.52 -14.81 4.82
CA ALA A 80 -16.54 -15.98 5.69
C ALA A 80 -17.60 -17.02 5.26
N ALA A 81 -18.69 -16.56 4.66
CA ALA A 81 -19.74 -17.43 4.12
C ALA A 81 -19.33 -18.12 2.80
N ARG A 82 -18.26 -17.69 2.15
CA ARG A 82 -17.72 -18.33 0.93
C ARG A 82 -16.96 -19.60 1.32
N GLY A 83 -17.37 -20.71 0.76
CA GLY A 83 -16.71 -22.02 1.00
C GLY A 83 -15.55 -22.32 0.04
N ASP A 84 -15.27 -21.43 -0.92
CA ASP A 84 -14.28 -21.58 -1.98
C ASP A 84 -12.97 -20.80 -1.73
N LEU A 85 -12.90 -20.03 -0.64
CA LEU A 85 -11.72 -19.26 -0.26
C LEU A 85 -10.85 -20.04 0.74
N GLU A 86 -9.55 -20.00 0.56
CA GLU A 86 -8.55 -20.45 1.51
C GLU A 86 -7.87 -19.28 2.21
N HIS A 87 -7.72 -18.15 1.51
CA HIS A 87 -7.06 -16.95 2.03
C HIS A 87 -7.92 -15.70 1.82
N ILE A 88 -8.00 -14.90 2.85
CA ILE A 88 -8.52 -13.53 2.81
C ILE A 88 -7.39 -12.62 3.28
N VAL A 89 -7.07 -11.60 2.51
CA VAL A 89 -5.98 -10.67 2.79
C VAL A 89 -6.53 -9.26 2.87
N CYS A 90 -6.39 -8.61 4.03
CA CYS A 90 -6.73 -7.20 4.19
C CYS A 90 -5.47 -6.34 4.07
N GLU A 91 -5.43 -5.43 3.10
CA GLU A 91 -4.41 -4.41 3.00
C GLU A 91 -4.73 -3.23 3.92
N VAL A 92 -3.76 -2.81 4.72
CA VAL A 92 -3.83 -1.58 5.49
C VAL A 92 -3.16 -0.46 4.69
N SER A 93 -3.76 0.72 4.66
CA SER A 93 -3.17 1.87 3.97
C SER A 93 -1.76 2.17 4.46
N GLY A 94 -0.92 2.78 3.61
CA GLY A 94 0.50 3.00 3.93
C GLY A 94 0.79 3.84 5.17
N VAL A 95 -0.19 4.59 5.68
CA VAL A 95 -0.09 5.37 6.92
C VAL A 95 -0.96 4.79 8.04
N GLY A 96 -1.66 3.70 7.78
CA GLY A 96 -2.52 3.01 8.74
C GLY A 96 -1.72 2.17 9.75
N ASP A 97 -2.40 1.82 10.83
CA ASP A 97 -1.85 0.97 11.89
C ASP A 97 -2.31 -0.49 11.70
N PRO A 98 -1.41 -1.39 11.25
CA PRO A 98 -1.76 -2.80 11.05
C PRO A 98 -2.08 -3.52 12.38
N GLY A 99 -1.53 -3.06 13.50
CA GLY A 99 -1.82 -3.61 14.81
C GLY A 99 -3.29 -3.45 15.23
N ARG A 100 -3.93 -2.36 14.82
CA ARG A 100 -5.38 -2.17 15.03
C ARG A 100 -6.20 -3.16 14.22
N MET A 101 -5.73 -3.50 13.03
CA MET A 101 -6.40 -4.48 12.17
C MET A 101 -6.18 -5.91 12.62
N ALA A 102 -5.13 -6.20 13.38
CA ALA A 102 -4.78 -7.55 13.84
C ALA A 102 -5.94 -8.28 14.52
N ARG A 103 -6.76 -7.56 15.30
CA ARG A 103 -7.89 -8.13 16.03
C ARG A 103 -9.01 -8.67 15.14
N TRP A 104 -9.11 -8.20 13.89
CA TRP A 104 -10.09 -8.69 12.93
C TRP A 104 -9.81 -10.12 12.48
N ARG A 105 -8.57 -10.61 12.64
CA ARG A 105 -8.18 -11.97 12.27
C ARG A 105 -8.89 -13.05 13.12
N SER A 106 -9.45 -12.66 14.27
CA SER A 106 -10.33 -13.54 15.08
C SER A 106 -11.82 -13.37 14.76
N PHE A 107 -12.17 -12.89 13.55
CA PHE A 107 -13.55 -12.73 13.11
C PHE A 107 -14.26 -14.10 13.04
N PRO A 108 -15.52 -14.21 13.52
CA PRO A 108 -16.26 -15.46 13.52
C PRO A 108 -16.35 -16.08 12.12
N GLY A 109 -16.03 -17.37 12.03
CA GLY A 109 -16.04 -18.11 10.75
C GLY A 109 -14.75 -18.01 9.95
N LEU A 110 -13.72 -17.32 10.46
CA LEU A 110 -12.38 -17.25 9.89
C LEU A 110 -11.34 -17.80 10.86
N THR A 111 -10.19 -18.21 10.34
CA THR A 111 -9.00 -18.52 11.12
C THR A 111 -7.98 -17.37 10.99
N ALA A 112 -7.17 -17.19 12.01
CA ALA A 112 -6.15 -16.15 11.96
C ALA A 112 -5.03 -16.54 11.01
N GLY A 113 -4.73 -15.67 10.05
CA GLY A 113 -3.52 -15.67 9.25
C GLY A 113 -2.47 -14.69 9.79
N PRO A 114 -1.27 -14.59 9.19
CA PRO A 114 -0.21 -13.72 9.67
C PRO A 114 -0.50 -12.22 9.52
N LEU A 115 0.12 -11.41 10.39
CA LEU A 115 0.28 -9.98 10.22
C LEU A 115 1.65 -9.70 9.61
N VAL A 116 1.67 -9.42 8.31
CA VAL A 116 2.88 -9.16 7.54
C VAL A 116 3.06 -7.67 7.36
N VAL A 117 4.25 -7.14 7.67
CA VAL A 117 4.60 -5.75 7.38
C VAL A 117 5.72 -5.72 6.35
N CYS A 118 5.42 -5.11 5.20
CA CYS A 118 6.40 -4.86 4.15
C CYS A 118 7.31 -3.70 4.54
N VAL A 119 8.61 -3.88 4.37
CA VAL A 119 9.63 -2.83 4.53
C VAL A 119 10.48 -2.74 3.28
N ASP A 120 10.71 -1.53 2.80
CA ASP A 120 11.52 -1.28 1.60
C ASP A 120 13.01 -1.39 1.95
N GLY A 121 13.70 -2.40 1.43
CA GLY A 121 15.12 -2.66 1.69
C GLY A 121 16.05 -1.50 1.29
N THR A 122 15.63 -0.61 0.39
CA THR A 122 16.41 0.54 -0.05
C THR A 122 16.26 1.77 0.85
N SER A 123 15.23 1.81 1.72
CA SER A 123 14.88 3.03 2.45
C SER A 123 14.44 2.81 3.90
N ALA A 124 14.33 1.57 4.38
CA ALA A 124 13.80 1.25 5.71
C ALA A 124 14.57 1.98 6.82
N ARG A 125 15.91 1.93 6.83
CA ARG A 125 16.72 2.62 7.85
C ARG A 125 16.42 4.12 7.88
N ARG A 126 16.39 4.78 6.73
CA ARG A 126 16.08 6.20 6.64
C ARG A 126 14.68 6.52 7.15
N LEU A 127 13.67 5.72 6.75
CA LEU A 127 12.28 5.94 7.16
C LEU A 127 12.06 5.70 8.65
N LEU A 128 12.71 4.70 9.25
CA LEU A 128 12.63 4.41 10.69
C LEU A 128 13.21 5.54 11.55
N HIS A 129 14.18 6.32 11.02
CA HIS A 129 14.83 7.44 11.70
C HIS A 129 14.35 8.81 11.23
N ASP A 130 13.35 8.85 10.35
CA ASP A 130 12.81 10.09 9.82
C ASP A 130 12.06 10.87 10.91
N GLU A 131 12.25 12.18 10.94
CA GLU A 131 11.68 13.07 11.96
C GLU A 131 10.14 13.10 11.91
N TYR A 132 9.56 13.00 10.72
CA TYR A 132 8.11 13.19 10.51
C TYR A 132 7.34 11.87 10.40
N VAL A 133 7.94 10.87 9.78
CA VAL A 133 7.25 9.60 9.50
C VAL A 133 7.76 8.43 10.33
N GLY A 134 8.90 8.60 11.01
CA GLY A 134 9.55 7.52 11.74
C GLY A 134 8.67 6.87 12.79
N ASP A 135 7.84 7.63 13.51
CA ASP A 135 6.92 7.08 14.51
C ASP A 135 5.89 6.13 13.87
N VAL A 136 5.34 6.49 12.72
CA VAL A 136 4.39 5.65 11.99
C VAL A 136 5.07 4.37 11.50
N VAL A 137 6.28 4.50 10.94
CA VAL A 137 7.04 3.34 10.43
C VAL A 137 7.45 2.41 11.57
N ARG A 138 7.95 2.96 12.69
CA ARG A 138 8.28 2.16 13.89
C ARG A 138 7.06 1.45 14.47
N ALA A 139 5.91 2.13 14.55
CA ALA A 139 4.68 1.51 15.03
C ALA A 139 4.24 0.35 14.14
N GLN A 140 4.34 0.48 12.82
CA GLN A 140 4.02 -0.59 11.88
C GLN A 140 4.98 -1.77 12.03
N VAL A 141 6.30 -1.51 12.09
CA VAL A 141 7.32 -2.55 12.28
C VAL A 141 7.16 -3.27 13.62
N ALA A 142 6.87 -2.53 14.69
CA ALA A 142 6.65 -3.11 16.02
C ALA A 142 5.39 -3.97 16.12
N ALA A 143 4.38 -3.68 15.29
CA ALA A 143 3.14 -4.47 15.23
C ALA A 143 3.29 -5.77 14.42
N ALA A 144 4.36 -5.92 13.64
CA ALA A 144 4.54 -7.05 12.73
C ALA A 144 4.76 -8.36 13.48
N GLU A 145 4.11 -9.43 13.03
CA GLU A 145 4.46 -10.81 13.39
C GLU A 145 5.53 -11.36 12.46
N VAL A 146 5.53 -10.85 11.21
CA VAL A 146 6.53 -11.16 10.20
C VAL A 146 6.86 -9.89 9.42
N LEU A 147 8.13 -9.61 9.20
CA LEU A 147 8.61 -8.55 8.31
C LEU A 147 9.00 -9.16 6.95
N LEU A 148 8.59 -8.51 5.88
CA LEU A 148 9.01 -8.82 4.52
C LEU A 148 9.82 -7.65 3.96
N ALA A 149 11.14 -7.81 3.86
CA ALA A 149 11.99 -6.85 3.17
C ALA A 149 11.80 -6.99 1.66
N THR A 150 11.25 -5.96 1.05
CA THR A 150 10.97 -5.87 -0.38
C THR A 150 12.06 -5.07 -1.10
N LYS A 151 12.08 -5.12 -2.44
CA LYS A 151 13.02 -4.37 -3.30
C LYS A 151 14.49 -4.64 -2.97
N VAL A 152 14.80 -5.81 -2.45
CA VAL A 152 16.17 -6.21 -2.14
C VAL A 152 17.02 -6.36 -3.42
N ASP A 153 16.38 -6.59 -4.55
CA ASP A 153 16.98 -6.60 -5.88
C ASP A 153 17.42 -5.20 -6.39
N LEU A 154 16.90 -4.14 -5.77
CA LEU A 154 17.24 -2.75 -6.08
C LEU A 154 18.23 -2.14 -5.08
N ALA A 155 18.58 -2.88 -4.04
CA ALA A 155 19.46 -2.47 -2.96
C ALA A 155 20.80 -3.20 -3.03
N THR A 156 21.85 -2.59 -2.51
CA THR A 156 23.12 -3.26 -2.25
C THR A 156 23.00 -4.17 -1.02
N GLU A 157 23.88 -5.17 -0.88
CA GLU A 157 23.91 -6.03 0.30
C GLU A 157 24.06 -5.23 1.61
N ALA A 158 24.84 -4.15 1.59
CA ALA A 158 25.01 -3.27 2.74
C ALA A 158 23.71 -2.53 3.11
N GLU A 159 22.98 -2.01 2.13
CA GLU A 159 21.68 -1.36 2.35
C GLU A 159 20.64 -2.34 2.91
N VAL A 160 20.61 -3.58 2.39
CA VAL A 160 19.72 -4.63 2.92
C VAL A 160 20.10 -4.97 4.36
N ALA A 161 21.38 -5.15 4.66
CA ALA A 161 21.86 -5.43 6.00
C ALA A 161 21.50 -4.29 6.99
N ASP A 162 21.67 -3.04 6.57
CA ASP A 162 21.30 -1.86 7.36
C ASP A 162 19.78 -1.77 7.59
N ALA A 163 18.98 -2.09 6.57
CA ALA A 163 17.52 -2.12 6.68
C ALA A 163 17.07 -3.20 7.70
N VAL A 164 17.63 -4.41 7.60
CA VAL A 164 17.37 -5.51 8.54
C VAL A 164 17.78 -5.12 9.97
N ALA A 165 18.98 -4.55 10.15
CA ALA A 165 19.45 -4.11 11.46
C ALA A 165 18.51 -3.06 12.09
N ALA A 166 18.11 -2.06 11.32
CA ALA A 166 17.19 -1.01 11.80
C ALA A 166 15.80 -1.56 12.15
N CYS A 167 15.31 -2.55 11.43
CA CYS A 167 14.06 -3.24 11.78
C CYS A 167 14.19 -4.03 13.08
N LEU A 168 15.30 -4.74 13.29
CA LEU A 168 15.58 -5.50 14.52
C LEU A 168 15.82 -4.60 15.74
N GLU A 169 16.29 -3.38 15.57
CA GLU A 169 16.33 -2.37 16.65
C GLU A 169 14.89 -2.05 17.16
N THR A 170 13.91 -2.05 16.29
CA THR A 170 12.51 -1.75 16.61
C THR A 170 11.73 -2.99 17.05
N ALA A 171 11.97 -4.14 16.42
CA ALA A 171 11.27 -5.41 16.63
C ALA A 171 12.27 -6.57 16.71
N PRO A 172 13.00 -6.75 17.86
CA PRO A 172 14.15 -7.67 17.95
C PRO A 172 13.83 -9.14 17.74
N SER A 173 12.58 -9.55 18.00
CA SER A 173 12.16 -10.96 17.94
C SER A 173 11.32 -11.27 16.70
N THR A 174 11.06 -10.30 15.85
CA THR A 174 10.21 -10.47 14.66
C THR A 174 11.03 -11.09 13.53
N PRO A 175 10.62 -12.24 12.97
CA PRO A 175 11.29 -12.84 11.83
C PRO A 175 11.22 -11.91 10.61
N ILE A 176 12.34 -11.84 9.88
CA ILE A 176 12.47 -11.02 8.67
C ILE A 176 12.78 -11.96 7.50
N HIS A 177 11.90 -11.92 6.50
CA HIS A 177 12.14 -12.60 5.22
C HIS A 177 12.60 -11.59 4.18
N LEU A 178 13.54 -11.99 3.35
CA LEU A 178 13.96 -11.20 2.18
C LEU A 178 13.07 -11.61 0.99
N GLY A 179 12.42 -10.65 0.38
CA GLY A 179 11.57 -10.89 -0.78
C GLY A 179 12.43 -11.22 -2.02
N ASP A 180 12.10 -12.30 -2.69
CA ASP A 180 12.66 -12.61 -3.99
C ASP A 180 11.74 -12.04 -5.09
N ALA A 181 12.26 -11.10 -5.88
CA ALA A 181 11.50 -10.51 -6.98
C ALA A 181 11.30 -11.49 -8.15
N ALA A 182 12.19 -12.48 -8.29
CA ALA A 182 12.12 -13.49 -9.35
C ALA A 182 11.15 -14.62 -9.00
N ASP A 183 11.12 -15.06 -7.72
CA ASP A 183 10.18 -16.06 -7.21
C ASP A 183 9.63 -15.70 -5.83
N PRO A 184 8.62 -14.85 -5.76
CA PRO A 184 7.99 -14.49 -4.48
C PRO A 184 7.24 -15.67 -3.84
N SER A 185 6.91 -16.73 -4.58
CA SER A 185 6.02 -17.79 -4.11
C SER A 185 6.60 -18.58 -2.96
N THR A 186 7.91 -18.86 -2.99
CA THR A 186 8.58 -19.63 -1.93
C THR A 186 8.53 -18.88 -0.60
N THR A 187 8.98 -17.62 -0.58
CA THR A 187 8.95 -16.78 0.61
C THR A 187 7.52 -16.59 1.15
N LEU A 188 6.54 -16.39 0.25
CA LEU A 188 5.15 -16.21 0.67
C LEU A 188 4.56 -17.48 1.28
N ARG A 189 4.86 -18.65 0.74
CA ARG A 189 4.41 -19.92 1.34
C ARG A 189 4.97 -20.12 2.74
N GLU A 190 6.24 -19.78 2.98
CA GLU A 190 6.86 -19.85 4.31
C GLU A 190 6.15 -18.90 5.28
N ILE A 191 5.93 -17.64 4.89
CA ILE A 191 5.26 -16.63 5.71
C ILE A 191 3.83 -17.05 6.06
N PHE A 192 3.05 -17.52 5.07
CA PHE A 192 1.65 -17.85 5.27
C PHE A 192 1.42 -19.26 5.89
N ALA A 193 2.46 -20.10 5.95
CA ALA A 193 2.44 -21.38 6.66
C ALA A 193 2.92 -21.27 8.12
N ALA A 194 3.47 -20.13 8.53
CA ALA A 194 3.96 -19.93 9.90
C ALA A 194 2.81 -19.99 10.92
N GLU A 195 3.09 -20.50 12.10
CA GLU A 195 2.14 -20.45 13.21
C GLU A 195 1.85 -19.00 13.61
N VAL A 196 0.56 -18.69 13.75
CA VAL A 196 0.11 -17.37 14.17
C VAL A 196 -0.07 -17.36 15.69
N PRO A 197 0.48 -16.36 16.41
CA PRO A 197 0.27 -16.23 17.84
C PRO A 197 -1.20 -16.11 18.21
N ASP A 198 -1.55 -16.50 19.45
CA ASP A 198 -2.89 -16.31 20.00
C ASP A 198 -3.34 -14.85 19.91
N ILE A 199 -4.49 -14.63 19.28
CA ILE A 199 -5.03 -13.30 19.03
C ILE A 199 -6.18 -13.01 19.99
N ALA A 200 -6.16 -11.81 20.57
CA ALA A 200 -7.29 -11.33 21.35
C ALA A 200 -8.58 -11.30 20.51
N PRO A 201 -9.76 -11.60 21.12
CA PRO A 201 -11.03 -11.62 20.39
C PRO A 201 -11.27 -10.35 19.57
N ALA A 202 -11.91 -10.51 18.40
CA ALA A 202 -12.32 -9.41 17.55
C ALA A 202 -13.15 -8.37 18.33
N PRO A 203 -13.01 -7.08 18.02
CA PRO A 203 -13.82 -6.05 18.68
C PRO A 203 -15.29 -6.31 18.41
N GLN A 204 -16.07 -6.45 19.48
CA GLN A 204 -17.53 -6.36 19.36
C GLN A 204 -17.90 -4.90 19.02
N ALA A 205 -19.01 -4.72 18.28
CA ALA A 205 -19.44 -3.44 17.71
C ALA A 205 -19.26 -2.21 18.65
N PRO A 206 -19.16 -1.00 18.12
CA PRO A 206 -18.40 0.09 18.66
C PRO A 206 -18.88 0.62 20.01
N GLY A 207 -18.02 0.46 21.01
CA GLY A 207 -18.07 1.28 22.20
C GLY A 207 -16.99 2.34 22.12
N GLY A 208 -17.34 3.55 21.79
CA GLY A 208 -16.58 4.78 21.98
C GLY A 208 -15.27 4.99 21.19
N PRO A 209 -14.90 6.22 20.91
CA PRO A 209 -13.65 6.54 20.22
C PRO A 209 -12.47 6.28 21.16
N ALA A 210 -11.70 5.23 20.89
CA ALA A 210 -10.35 5.14 21.41
C ALA A 210 -9.55 6.31 20.76
N ALA A 211 -8.90 7.13 21.58
CA ALA A 211 -8.10 8.25 21.13
C ALA A 211 -7.12 7.79 20.05
N ALA A 212 -7.39 8.19 18.82
CA ALA A 212 -6.44 8.06 17.72
C ALA A 212 -5.26 8.96 18.10
N ALA A 213 -4.07 8.37 18.25
CA ALA A 213 -2.87 9.18 18.16
C ALA A 213 -2.92 9.87 16.79
N ASP A 214 -2.83 11.18 16.79
CA ASP A 214 -3.13 12.09 15.65
C ASP A 214 -1.99 12.04 14.62
N HIS A 215 -1.66 10.83 14.12
CA HIS A 215 -0.67 10.67 13.04
C HIS A 215 -1.23 11.09 11.67
N ALA A 216 -2.56 11.22 11.55
CA ALA A 216 -3.21 11.72 10.34
C ALA A 216 -2.89 13.21 10.10
N GLY A 217 -2.56 13.97 11.14
CA GLY A 217 -2.23 15.39 11.03
C GLY A 217 -0.89 15.70 10.35
N LEU A 218 0.01 14.73 10.26
CA LEU A 218 1.32 14.90 9.63
C LEU A 218 1.37 14.49 8.16
N HIS A 219 0.29 13.92 7.62
CA HIS A 219 0.20 13.57 6.21
C HIS A 219 -0.96 14.33 5.57
N SER A 220 -0.73 14.82 4.36
CA SER A 220 -1.78 15.41 3.54
C SER A 220 -1.75 14.82 2.15
N SER A 221 -2.93 14.59 1.58
CA SER A 221 -3.07 14.09 0.22
C SER A 221 -3.88 15.07 -0.62
N THR A 222 -3.54 15.14 -1.91
CA THR A 222 -4.31 15.85 -2.91
C THR A 222 -4.32 15.05 -4.21
N THR A 223 -5.34 15.25 -5.04
CA THR A 223 -5.48 14.55 -6.31
C THR A 223 -5.41 15.54 -7.45
N VAL A 224 -4.60 15.21 -8.46
CA VAL A 224 -4.53 15.93 -9.73
C VAL A 224 -5.27 15.11 -10.78
N GLU A 225 -6.34 15.66 -11.34
CA GLU A 225 -7.08 15.05 -12.43
C GLU A 225 -6.69 15.70 -13.77
N TYR A 226 -6.51 14.86 -14.79
CA TYR A 226 -6.18 15.30 -16.14
C TYR A 226 -7.32 14.96 -17.09
N ARG A 227 -7.81 15.96 -17.80
CA ARG A 227 -8.83 15.81 -18.85
C ARG A 227 -8.23 15.66 -20.25
N GLU A 228 -6.96 16.02 -20.37
CA GLU A 228 -6.20 15.95 -21.61
C GLU A 228 -5.06 14.92 -21.46
N PRO A 229 -4.57 14.35 -22.56
CA PRO A 229 -3.41 13.47 -22.53
C PRO A 229 -2.19 14.14 -21.89
N VAL A 230 -1.44 13.36 -21.12
CA VAL A 230 -0.25 13.78 -20.39
C VAL A 230 0.97 13.12 -21.01
N ASP A 231 2.05 13.86 -21.18
CA ASP A 231 3.35 13.31 -21.59
C ASP A 231 3.98 12.58 -20.39
N PRO A 232 4.15 11.24 -20.45
CA PRO A 232 4.65 10.44 -19.33
C PRO A 232 6.09 10.80 -18.94
N GLU A 233 6.94 11.17 -19.90
CA GLU A 233 8.34 11.52 -19.65
C GLU A 233 8.45 12.86 -18.94
N ARG A 234 7.69 13.86 -19.38
CA ARG A 234 7.61 15.16 -18.71
C ARG A 234 7.07 15.02 -17.29
N LEU A 235 6.05 14.19 -17.13
CA LEU A 235 5.48 13.92 -15.81
C LEU A 235 6.51 13.26 -14.88
N ALA A 236 7.24 12.25 -15.36
CA ALA A 236 8.31 11.61 -14.61
C ALA A 236 9.40 12.60 -14.18
N ALA A 237 9.82 13.48 -15.09
CA ALA A 237 10.85 14.50 -14.81
C ALA A 237 10.38 15.48 -13.71
N HIS A 238 9.12 15.93 -13.76
CA HIS A 238 8.57 16.82 -12.73
C HIS A 238 8.43 16.13 -11.38
N LEU A 239 7.96 14.87 -11.36
CA LEU A 239 7.88 14.09 -10.14
C LEU A 239 9.25 13.83 -9.52
N ALA A 240 10.29 13.65 -10.34
CA ALA A 240 11.66 13.52 -9.86
C ALA A 240 12.16 14.78 -9.14
N VAL A 241 11.80 15.97 -9.63
CA VAL A 241 12.09 17.25 -8.94
C VAL A 241 11.33 17.34 -7.61
N LEU A 242 10.09 16.86 -7.56
CA LEU A 242 9.24 16.90 -6.37
C LEU A 242 9.51 15.75 -5.38
N SER A 243 10.45 14.84 -5.70
CA SER A 243 10.72 13.65 -4.90
C SER A 243 11.27 13.91 -3.50
N GLY A 244 11.80 15.13 -3.26
CA GLY A 244 12.23 15.59 -1.93
C GLY A 244 11.08 16.11 -1.06
N ASP A 245 9.99 16.53 -1.68
CA ASP A 245 8.84 17.16 -1.01
C ASP A 245 7.67 16.19 -0.81
N LEU A 246 7.58 15.18 -1.69
CA LEU A 246 6.50 14.20 -1.66
C LEU A 246 7.01 12.85 -1.14
N VAL A 247 6.26 12.24 -0.23
CA VAL A 247 6.53 10.87 0.23
C VAL A 247 5.98 9.83 -0.73
N ARG A 248 4.93 10.17 -1.50
CA ARG A 248 4.34 9.31 -2.52
C ARG A 248 3.62 10.11 -3.60
N ALA A 249 3.71 9.64 -4.84
CA ALA A 249 2.73 9.93 -5.87
C ALA A 249 2.32 8.63 -6.55
N LYS A 250 1.04 8.44 -6.81
CA LYS A 250 0.53 7.24 -7.48
C LYS A 250 -0.69 7.56 -8.32
N GLY A 251 -0.76 6.97 -9.52
CA GLY A 251 -1.90 7.17 -10.39
C GLY A 251 -1.76 6.53 -11.74
N THR A 252 -2.73 6.81 -12.59
CA THR A 252 -2.68 6.45 -14.01
C THR A 252 -2.98 7.66 -14.88
N VAL A 253 -2.26 7.79 -15.97
CA VAL A 253 -2.48 8.87 -16.95
C VAL A 253 -2.65 8.28 -18.35
N LEU A 254 -3.44 8.94 -19.19
CA LEU A 254 -3.56 8.65 -20.60
C LEU A 254 -2.55 9.53 -21.35
N ALA A 255 -1.71 8.93 -22.19
CA ALA A 255 -0.79 9.66 -23.05
C ALA A 255 -1.42 9.91 -24.43
N ALA A 256 -0.78 10.78 -25.23
CA ALA A 256 -1.26 11.15 -26.56
C ALA A 256 -1.24 10.00 -27.58
N ASP A 257 -0.47 8.95 -27.32
CA ASP A 257 -0.43 7.70 -28.09
C ASP A 257 -1.62 6.78 -27.81
N GLY A 258 -2.51 7.16 -26.89
CA GLY A 258 -3.65 6.34 -26.44
C GLY A 258 -3.30 5.27 -25.43
N ILE A 259 -2.04 5.17 -24.99
CA ILE A 259 -1.60 4.22 -23.99
C ILE A 259 -1.80 4.82 -22.59
N ARG A 260 -2.30 4.01 -21.66
CA ARG A 260 -2.29 4.36 -20.23
C ARG A 260 -0.96 4.02 -19.61
N TYR A 261 -0.50 4.90 -18.74
CA TYR A 261 0.72 4.70 -17.98
C TYR A 261 0.39 4.72 -16.48
N ALA A 262 0.86 3.72 -15.77
CA ALA A 262 0.92 3.75 -14.32
C ALA A 262 2.12 4.58 -13.88
N VAL A 263 1.88 5.50 -12.96
CA VAL A 263 2.88 6.44 -12.43
C VAL A 263 3.02 6.19 -10.95
N GLN A 264 4.24 6.06 -10.47
CA GLN A 264 4.54 5.89 -9.06
C GLN A 264 5.79 6.66 -8.66
N LEU A 265 5.71 7.41 -7.57
CA LEU A 265 6.86 7.95 -6.82
C LEU A 265 6.81 7.32 -5.43
N ALA A 266 7.90 6.67 -5.02
CA ALA A 266 8.04 6.11 -3.70
C ALA A 266 9.52 5.97 -3.34
N GLY A 267 9.90 6.30 -2.10
CA GLY A 267 11.29 6.23 -1.64
C GLY A 267 12.26 7.11 -2.45
N GLY A 268 11.76 8.22 -3.02
CA GLY A 268 12.54 9.13 -3.87
C GLY A 268 12.71 8.65 -5.32
N ARG A 269 12.16 7.49 -5.70
CA ARG A 269 12.23 6.94 -7.06
C ARG A 269 10.93 7.14 -7.80
N VAL A 270 11.03 7.54 -9.08
CA VAL A 270 9.90 7.68 -9.98
C VAL A 270 9.91 6.52 -10.98
N GLU A 271 8.77 5.85 -11.12
CA GLU A 271 8.53 4.84 -12.15
C GLU A 271 7.33 5.23 -13.00
N VAL A 272 7.47 5.10 -14.30
CA VAL A 272 6.38 5.26 -15.27
C VAL A 272 6.40 4.06 -16.21
N ARG A 273 5.32 3.29 -16.22
CA ARG A 273 5.22 2.04 -17.00
C ARG A 273 3.91 1.99 -17.77
N PRO A 274 3.90 1.44 -19.00
CA PRO A 274 2.64 1.12 -19.68
C PRO A 274 1.75 0.27 -18.78
N HIS A 275 0.49 0.66 -18.68
CA HIS A 275 -0.50 -0.05 -17.86
C HIS A 275 -1.40 -0.90 -18.74
N ALA A 276 -1.33 -2.22 -18.57
CA ALA A 276 -2.03 -3.21 -19.39
C ALA A 276 -3.51 -3.40 -19.01
N ALA A 277 -4.14 -2.49 -18.27
CA ALA A 277 -5.55 -2.63 -17.94
C ALA A 277 -6.43 -2.53 -19.19
N ARG A 278 -7.29 -3.53 -19.40
CA ARG A 278 -8.38 -3.48 -20.35
C ARG A 278 -9.21 -2.23 -20.07
N GLU A 279 -9.60 -1.51 -21.15
CA GLU A 279 -10.47 -0.36 -21.10
C GLU A 279 -11.73 -0.63 -20.24
N ALA A 280 -11.72 -0.19 -19.00
CA ALA A 280 -12.95 0.12 -18.31
C ALA A 280 -13.34 1.53 -18.78
N ALA A 281 -14.40 1.64 -19.55
CA ALA A 281 -14.95 2.92 -19.95
C ALA A 281 -15.21 3.74 -18.67
N GLY A 282 -14.47 4.85 -18.51
CA GLY A 282 -14.64 5.76 -17.38
C GLY A 282 -13.46 5.96 -16.47
N THR A 283 -12.31 5.30 -16.68
CA THR A 283 -11.13 5.51 -15.81
C THR A 283 -10.55 6.90 -16.03
N THR A 284 -10.66 7.77 -15.03
CA THR A 284 -10.11 9.13 -15.03
C THR A 284 -8.58 9.08 -15.00
N SER A 285 -7.91 9.95 -15.76
CA SER A 285 -6.48 10.20 -15.59
C SER A 285 -6.29 10.99 -14.30
N ALA A 286 -5.73 10.38 -13.27
CA ALA A 286 -5.54 11.02 -11.98
C ALA A 286 -4.27 10.53 -11.29
N ILE A 287 -3.67 11.44 -10.51
CA ILE A 287 -2.51 11.14 -9.65
C ILE A 287 -2.83 11.66 -8.26
N VAL A 288 -2.74 10.77 -7.26
CA VAL A 288 -2.76 11.14 -5.83
C VAL A 288 -1.34 11.44 -5.38
N LEU A 289 -1.17 12.60 -4.76
CA LEU A 289 0.07 13.07 -4.16
C LEU A 289 -0.07 13.02 -2.66
N ILE A 290 0.97 12.56 -1.96
CA ILE A 290 1.02 12.54 -0.50
C ILE A 290 2.30 13.22 -0.05
N ALA A 291 2.14 14.23 0.81
CA ALA A 291 3.23 14.90 1.52
C ALA A 291 3.18 14.58 3.00
N ALA A 292 4.32 14.72 3.70
CA ALA A 292 4.41 14.56 5.15
C ALA A 292 5.13 15.76 5.78
N GLY A 293 4.86 15.99 7.06
CA GLY A 293 5.45 17.08 7.84
C GLY A 293 4.45 18.18 8.21
N PRO A 294 4.91 19.21 8.94
CA PRO A 294 4.04 20.26 9.45
C PRO A 294 3.33 21.05 8.35
N ASP A 295 3.94 21.19 7.19
CA ASP A 295 3.41 21.92 6.03
C ASP A 295 2.85 21.00 4.93
N ALA A 296 2.54 19.74 5.26
CA ALA A 296 2.16 18.72 4.29
C ALA A 296 1.04 19.15 3.34
N ALA A 297 0.01 19.86 3.85
CA ALA A 297 -1.09 20.35 3.03
C ALA A 297 -0.62 21.38 1.98
N ALA A 298 0.16 22.37 2.40
CA ALA A 298 0.70 23.37 1.49
C ALA A 298 1.70 22.80 0.48
N VAL A 299 2.48 21.80 0.88
CA VAL A 299 3.40 21.07 0.00
C VAL A 299 2.62 20.30 -1.06
N ALA A 300 1.60 19.53 -0.66
CA ALA A 300 0.78 18.75 -1.57
C ALA A 300 0.04 19.64 -2.59
N GLU A 301 -0.53 20.76 -2.13
CA GLU A 301 -1.21 21.72 -3.01
C GLU A 301 -0.25 22.40 -4.00
N ARG A 302 0.94 22.80 -3.59
CA ARG A 302 1.96 23.38 -4.50
C ARG A 302 2.38 22.36 -5.55
N ALA A 303 2.64 21.13 -5.14
CA ALA A 303 2.99 20.05 -6.06
C ALA A 303 1.86 19.77 -7.07
N ALA A 304 0.60 19.74 -6.60
CA ALA A 304 -0.56 19.57 -7.46
C ALA A 304 -0.69 20.69 -8.49
N ALA A 305 -0.49 21.93 -8.08
CA ALA A 305 -0.53 23.08 -8.98
C ALA A 305 0.54 23.00 -10.08
N GLN A 306 1.75 22.56 -9.73
CA GLN A 306 2.85 22.38 -10.69
C GLN A 306 2.52 21.26 -11.70
N LEU A 307 2.02 20.12 -11.23
CA LEU A 307 1.67 19.01 -12.12
C LEU A 307 0.45 19.32 -12.99
N ALA A 308 -0.55 20.03 -12.48
CA ALA A 308 -1.70 20.47 -13.27
C ALA A 308 -1.32 21.46 -14.40
N ALA A 309 -0.21 22.17 -14.27
CA ALA A 309 0.29 23.06 -15.31
C ALA A 309 0.88 22.33 -16.53
N LEU A 310 1.24 21.04 -16.40
CA LEU A 310 1.87 20.24 -17.46
C LEU A 310 1.02 20.11 -18.71
N THR A 311 -0.31 20.12 -18.59
CA THR A 311 -1.22 20.04 -19.73
C THR A 311 -1.46 21.39 -20.38
N ARG A 312 -1.10 22.51 -19.74
CA ARG A 312 -1.35 23.88 -20.22
C ARG A 312 -0.21 24.45 -21.08
N GLU A 313 0.99 23.88 -20.99
CA GLU A 313 2.13 24.29 -21.79
C GLU A 313 2.26 23.41 -23.04
N PRO A 314 2.23 23.99 -24.27
CA PRO A 314 2.53 23.24 -25.48
C PRO A 314 3.96 22.71 -25.43
N ALA A 315 4.14 21.46 -25.89
CA ALA A 315 5.47 20.84 -26.01
C ALA A 315 6.41 21.81 -26.77
N ARG A 316 7.41 22.34 -26.09
CA ARG A 316 8.51 23.01 -26.79
C ARG A 316 9.26 21.90 -27.53
N LEU A 317 9.05 21.83 -28.85
CA LEU A 317 9.92 21.09 -29.73
C LEU A 317 11.34 21.64 -29.50
N ALA A 318 12.23 20.79 -28.97
CA ALA A 318 13.65 21.10 -28.93
C ALA A 318 14.16 21.22 -30.37
N PRO A 319 15.08 22.19 -30.66
CA PRO A 319 15.63 22.42 -31.97
C PRO A 319 16.50 21.28 -32.48
#